data_fe4fee4d224a191a2edbce4295ee26ac
#
_entry.id   fe4fee4d224a191a2edbce4295ee26ac
#
_cell.length_a   1.000
_cell.length_b   1.000
_cell.length_c   1.000
_cell.angle_alpha   90.00
_cell.angle_beta   90.00
_cell.angle_gamma   90.00
#
_symmetry.space_group_name_H-M   'P 1'
#
loop_
_entity.id
_entity.type
_entity.pdbx_description
1 polymer ?
#
loop_
_entity_poly.entity_id
_entity_poly.type
_entity_poly.pdbx_seq_one_letter_code
_entity_poly.pdbx_strand_id
1 'polypeptide(L)'
;DILVFSDTREQHAEHLNTLFNRMRECKLYAHPEKCEFMVQELWYLGLGISPDGMFISDITKEAIRNWEIPKPGQRNKKGNRAANPDGKTSIRTFLGMVSFFRKFIPRLSERAKPIYDLLDSKASFADWNYTHDMAFLDLQDALLSSDVLQIPNSRLPFVIYPDASGVGVGGVLMQDQGERLKPCAYISSKLSKDMTRRGAYETELWAMIKCLQVWKHYLHGTSVEIRTAHAPLKYFHTQGKLTDKIVRWLHFLSEFDFTVTHIPGESNMAADCFSRNPRFYEEDPFCIEHLEKIKASCVSMSS
;
A
#
# COMPACT_ATOMS: atom_id res chain seq x y z
N ASP A 1 -19.54 -10.75 7.49
CA ASP A 1 -20.09 -9.63 6.71
C ASP A 1 -20.18 -10.06 5.23
N ILE A 2 -21.23 -9.60 4.53
CA ILE A 2 -21.45 -9.90 3.11
C ILE A 2 -21.63 -8.55 2.40
N LEU A 3 -20.88 -8.33 1.33
CA LEU A 3 -21.01 -7.18 0.44
C LEU A 3 -21.58 -7.66 -0.90
N VAL A 4 -22.66 -7.01 -1.35
CA VAL A 4 -23.25 -7.23 -2.68
C VAL A 4 -23.12 -5.93 -3.46
N PHE A 5 -22.58 -5.99 -4.67
CA PHE A 5 -22.45 -4.86 -5.57
C PHE A 5 -22.92 -5.22 -6.97
N SER A 6 -23.36 -4.24 -7.74
CA SER A 6 -23.95 -4.43 -9.05
C SER A 6 -23.89 -3.12 -9.84
N ASP A 7 -23.86 -3.21 -11.15
CA ASP A 7 -23.78 -2.04 -12.03
C ASP A 7 -25.11 -1.28 -12.12
N THR A 8 -26.24 -1.98 -12.00
CA THR A 8 -27.59 -1.38 -12.05
C THR A 8 -28.46 -1.83 -10.87
N ARG A 9 -29.53 -1.07 -10.60
CA ARG A 9 -30.48 -1.38 -9.54
C ARG A 9 -31.22 -2.69 -9.78
N GLU A 10 -31.54 -2.96 -11.04
CA GLU A 10 -32.26 -4.18 -11.47
C GLU A 10 -31.40 -5.41 -11.20
N GLN A 11 -30.16 -5.38 -11.65
CA GLN A 11 -29.17 -6.43 -11.37
C GLN A 11 -28.95 -6.60 -9.87
N HIS A 12 -28.93 -5.50 -9.12
CA HIS A 12 -28.76 -5.57 -7.67
C HIS A 12 -29.90 -6.31 -6.99
N ALA A 13 -31.13 -6.05 -7.41
CA ALA A 13 -32.31 -6.77 -6.90
C ALA A 13 -32.23 -8.29 -7.20
N GLU A 14 -31.76 -8.67 -8.40
CA GLU A 14 -31.55 -10.08 -8.77
C GLU A 14 -30.46 -10.74 -7.94
N HIS A 15 -29.31 -10.05 -7.74
CA HIS A 15 -28.22 -10.53 -6.90
C HIS A 15 -28.65 -10.71 -5.45
N LEU A 16 -29.41 -9.75 -4.89
CA LEU A 16 -29.96 -9.86 -3.53
C LEU A 16 -30.92 -11.05 -3.41
N ASN A 17 -31.83 -11.26 -4.37
CA ASN A 17 -32.73 -12.41 -4.40
C ASN A 17 -31.94 -13.73 -4.41
N THR A 18 -30.90 -13.81 -5.23
CA THR A 18 -30.03 -14.98 -5.32
C THR A 18 -29.34 -15.23 -3.98
N LEU A 19 -28.77 -14.19 -3.36
CA LEU A 19 -28.14 -14.28 -2.05
C LEU A 19 -29.14 -14.77 -0.99
N PHE A 20 -30.32 -14.14 -0.89
CA PHE A 20 -31.30 -14.50 0.14
C PHE A 20 -31.83 -15.94 -0.04
N ASN A 21 -32.03 -16.40 -1.26
CA ASN A 21 -32.40 -17.78 -1.53
C ASN A 21 -31.30 -18.72 -1.05
N ARG A 22 -30.03 -18.42 -1.35
CA ARG A 22 -28.90 -19.23 -0.90
C ARG A 22 -28.75 -19.23 0.63
N MET A 23 -28.93 -18.08 1.27
CA MET A 23 -28.92 -18.00 2.74
C MET A 23 -30.03 -18.85 3.35
N ARG A 24 -31.24 -18.84 2.77
CA ARG A 24 -32.38 -19.65 3.22
C ARG A 24 -32.08 -21.15 3.10
N GLU A 25 -31.52 -21.58 1.98
CA GLU A 25 -31.10 -22.99 1.77
C GLU A 25 -30.06 -23.43 2.80
N CYS A 26 -29.07 -22.54 3.09
CA CYS A 26 -28.00 -22.82 4.05
C CYS A 26 -28.41 -22.57 5.50
N LYS A 27 -29.68 -22.17 5.76
CA LYS A 27 -30.17 -21.80 7.11
C LYS A 27 -29.33 -20.71 7.78
N LEU A 28 -28.82 -19.75 7.00
CA LEU A 28 -28.11 -18.58 7.48
C LEU A 28 -29.09 -17.41 7.66
N TYR A 29 -28.94 -16.69 8.75
CA TYR A 29 -29.82 -15.56 9.07
C TYR A 29 -29.02 -14.27 9.11
N ALA A 30 -29.52 -13.22 8.46
CA ALA A 30 -29.00 -11.87 8.59
C ALA A 30 -29.80 -11.14 9.68
N HIS A 31 -29.13 -10.18 10.35
CA HIS A 31 -29.78 -9.28 11.32
C HIS A 31 -30.28 -8.05 10.57
N PRO A 32 -31.60 -7.82 10.41
CA PRO A 32 -32.11 -6.75 9.55
C PRO A 32 -31.61 -5.37 9.92
N GLU A 33 -31.51 -5.07 11.23
CA GLU A 33 -31.03 -3.77 11.74
C GLU A 33 -29.55 -3.48 11.45
N LYS A 34 -28.79 -4.51 11.00
CA LYS A 34 -27.38 -4.37 10.60
C LYS A 34 -27.19 -4.46 9.09
N CYS A 35 -28.28 -4.50 8.34
CA CYS A 35 -28.27 -4.56 6.89
C CYS A 35 -28.53 -3.18 6.29
N GLU A 36 -27.67 -2.77 5.37
CA GLU A 36 -27.85 -1.57 4.56
C GLU A 36 -28.10 -2.01 3.12
N PHE A 37 -29.15 -1.46 2.50
CA PHE A 37 -29.56 -1.83 1.14
C PHE A 37 -29.60 -0.60 0.23
N MET A 38 -29.26 -0.80 -1.04
CA MET A 38 -29.35 0.23 -2.09
C MET A 38 -28.59 1.54 -1.77
N VAL A 39 -27.51 1.42 -0.99
CA VAL A 39 -26.65 2.57 -0.64
C VAL A 39 -25.52 2.71 -1.68
N GLN A 40 -25.07 3.93 -1.89
CA GLN A 40 -23.94 4.23 -2.78
C GLN A 40 -22.60 4.29 -2.02
N GLU A 41 -22.66 4.58 -0.74
CA GLU A 41 -21.50 4.61 0.16
C GLU A 41 -21.80 3.77 1.39
N LEU A 42 -20.86 2.96 1.81
CA LEU A 42 -21.00 2.06 2.95
C LEU A 42 -19.66 1.73 3.62
N TRP A 43 -19.77 1.19 4.83
CA TRP A 43 -18.63 0.72 5.62
C TRP A 43 -18.52 -0.80 5.55
N TYR A 44 -17.42 -1.29 5.03
CA TYR A 44 -17.18 -2.74 4.93
C TYR A 44 -15.79 -3.10 5.44
N LEU A 45 -15.74 -3.96 6.46
CA LEU A 45 -14.50 -4.41 7.09
C LEU A 45 -13.54 -3.26 7.47
N GLY A 46 -14.08 -2.15 7.99
CA GLY A 46 -13.30 -0.99 8.43
C GLY A 46 -12.83 -0.04 7.33
N LEU A 47 -13.31 -0.23 6.10
CA LEU A 47 -13.04 0.63 4.95
C LEU A 47 -14.33 1.28 4.46
N GLY A 48 -14.24 2.52 4.03
CA GLY A 48 -15.27 3.16 3.23
C GLY A 48 -15.19 2.67 1.78
N ILE A 49 -16.35 2.37 1.21
CA ILE A 49 -16.49 2.00 -0.22
C ILE A 49 -17.53 2.96 -0.81
N SER A 50 -17.17 3.59 -1.93
CA SER A 50 -18.02 4.48 -2.71
C SER A 50 -17.85 4.20 -4.21
N PRO A 51 -18.63 4.84 -5.09
CA PRO A 51 -18.38 4.77 -6.54
C PRO A 51 -16.98 5.23 -6.95
N ASP A 52 -16.37 6.16 -6.20
CA ASP A 52 -15.02 6.67 -6.47
C ASP A 52 -13.93 5.68 -6.05
N GLY A 53 -14.25 4.73 -5.18
CA GLY A 53 -13.29 3.73 -4.73
C GLY A 53 -13.34 3.42 -3.24
N MET A 54 -12.20 2.95 -2.72
CA MET A 54 -12.02 2.61 -1.30
C MET A 54 -11.24 3.70 -0.57
N PHE A 55 -11.64 4.03 0.65
CA PHE A 55 -11.01 5.08 1.45
C PHE A 55 -11.03 4.77 2.95
N ILE A 56 -10.22 5.51 3.71
CA ILE A 56 -10.22 5.47 5.17
C ILE A 56 -11.29 6.46 5.67
N SER A 57 -12.18 5.99 6.54
CA SER A 57 -13.29 6.81 7.06
C SER A 57 -12.83 8.03 7.85
N ASP A 58 -13.63 9.09 7.85
CA ASP A 58 -13.36 10.27 8.66
C ASP A 58 -13.33 9.94 10.16
N ILE A 59 -14.18 9.03 10.63
CA ILE A 59 -14.15 8.54 12.01
C ILE A 59 -12.81 7.86 12.31
N THR A 60 -12.32 7.04 11.39
CA THR A 60 -11.01 6.38 11.53
C THR A 60 -9.88 7.40 11.44
N LYS A 61 -9.94 8.35 10.49
CA LYS A 61 -8.97 9.44 10.38
C LYS A 61 -8.91 10.28 11.65
N GLU A 62 -10.06 10.58 12.25
CA GLU A 62 -10.11 11.29 13.53
C GLU A 62 -9.47 10.49 14.66
N ALA A 63 -9.74 9.19 14.75
CA ALA A 63 -9.09 8.32 15.73
C ALA A 63 -7.57 8.25 15.52
N ILE A 64 -7.10 8.21 14.26
CA ILE A 64 -5.67 8.24 13.90
C ILE A 64 -5.06 9.59 14.31
N ARG A 65 -5.72 10.71 13.99
CA ARG A 65 -5.24 12.05 14.34
C ARG A 65 -5.05 12.25 15.84
N ASN A 66 -5.95 11.69 16.64
CA ASN A 66 -5.93 11.77 18.10
C ASN A 66 -5.06 10.68 18.75
N TRP A 67 -4.35 9.87 17.96
CA TRP A 67 -3.46 8.85 18.50
C TRP A 67 -2.17 9.49 19.01
N GLU A 68 -1.96 9.38 20.32
CA GLU A 68 -0.80 9.96 20.97
C GLU A 68 0.49 9.15 20.69
N ILE A 69 1.61 9.87 20.53
CA ILE A 69 2.93 9.24 20.41
C ILE A 69 3.17 8.37 21.66
N PRO A 70 3.51 7.09 21.52
CA PRO A 70 3.83 6.23 22.68
C PRO A 70 5.03 6.78 23.44
N LYS A 71 4.87 7.03 24.74
CA LYS A 71 5.97 7.52 25.59
C LYS A 71 6.42 6.45 26.58
N PRO A 72 7.73 6.30 26.84
CA PRO A 72 8.24 5.43 27.87
C PRO A 72 7.60 5.74 29.22
N GLY A 73 7.17 4.72 29.97
CA GLY A 73 6.61 4.87 31.32
C GLY A 73 5.17 5.39 31.40
N GLN A 74 4.51 5.63 30.28
CA GLN A 74 3.12 6.10 30.24
C GLN A 74 2.16 5.00 30.73
N ARG A 75 1.30 5.33 31.71
CA ARG A 75 0.23 4.45 32.19
C ARG A 75 -0.97 4.55 31.24
N ASN A 76 -1.68 3.44 31.02
CA ASN A 76 -2.91 3.51 30.25
C ASN A 76 -3.98 4.36 30.98
N LYS A 77 -4.95 4.90 30.22
CA LYS A 77 -6.04 5.77 30.74
C LYS A 77 -6.88 5.11 31.89
N LYS A 78 -6.73 3.79 32.14
CA LYS A 78 -7.42 3.05 33.22
C LYS A 78 -6.61 2.95 34.52
N GLY A 79 -5.44 3.62 34.64
CA GLY A 79 -4.66 3.69 35.86
C GLY A 79 -3.99 2.38 36.31
N ASN A 80 -4.27 1.26 35.65
CA ASN A 80 -3.64 0.00 35.94
C ASN A 80 -2.19 0.05 35.43
N ARG A 81 -1.25 -0.44 36.24
CA ARG A 81 0.07 -0.84 35.74
C ARG A 81 -0.22 -1.83 34.61
N ALA A 82 -0.17 -1.31 33.39
CA ALA A 82 -0.49 -2.09 32.21
C ALA A 82 0.32 -3.38 32.25
N ALA A 83 -0.28 -4.45 31.78
CA ALA A 83 0.38 -5.72 31.50
C ALA A 83 1.53 -5.57 30.46
N ASN A 84 2.21 -4.44 30.45
CA ASN A 84 3.17 -4.06 29.44
C ASN A 84 4.25 -3.12 30.00
N PRO A 85 5.12 -3.64 30.88
CA PRO A 85 6.20 -2.86 31.45
C PRO A 85 7.21 -2.36 30.41
N ASP A 86 7.25 -2.95 29.21
CA ASP A 86 8.19 -2.65 28.14
C ASP A 86 7.67 -1.64 27.08
N GLY A 87 6.44 -1.15 27.20
CA GLY A 87 5.83 -0.19 26.27
C GLY A 87 5.58 -0.73 24.83
N LYS A 88 6.09 -1.90 24.51
CA LYS A 88 6.05 -2.47 23.15
C LYS A 88 4.63 -2.81 22.66
N THR A 89 3.66 -2.97 23.57
CA THR A 89 2.28 -3.23 23.17
C THR A 89 1.64 -2.03 22.49
N SER A 90 1.87 -0.80 22.95
CA SER A 90 1.36 0.41 22.30
C SER A 90 1.92 0.52 20.88
N ILE A 91 3.21 0.24 20.71
CA ILE A 91 3.87 0.19 19.40
C ILE A 91 3.21 -0.88 18.50
N ARG A 92 3.04 -2.10 19.01
CA ARG A 92 2.41 -3.20 18.25
C ARG A 92 0.98 -2.88 17.85
N THR A 93 0.21 -2.23 18.74
CA THR A 93 -1.16 -1.81 18.44
C THR A 93 -1.18 -0.75 17.33
N PHE A 94 -0.32 0.25 17.39
CA PHE A 94 -0.17 1.24 16.33
C PHE A 94 0.25 0.61 15.01
N LEU A 95 1.32 -0.19 15.00
CA LEU A 95 1.78 -0.88 13.79
C LEU A 95 0.75 -1.88 13.25
N GLY A 96 -0.05 -2.48 14.10
CA GLY A 96 -1.18 -3.34 13.70
C GLY A 96 -2.22 -2.55 12.91
N MET A 97 -2.59 -1.37 13.39
CA MET A 97 -3.49 -0.47 12.69
C MET A 97 -2.88 0.02 11.36
N VAL A 98 -1.64 0.49 11.37
CA VAL A 98 -0.91 0.90 10.17
C VAL A 98 -0.84 -0.25 9.16
N SER A 99 -0.58 -1.48 9.61
CA SER A 99 -0.52 -2.67 8.75
C SER A 99 -1.87 -3.04 8.14
N PHE A 100 -2.97 -2.77 8.83
CA PHE A 100 -4.32 -2.96 8.29
C PHE A 100 -4.56 -2.05 7.07
N PHE A 101 -4.13 -0.79 7.16
CA PHE A 101 -4.24 0.20 6.08
C PHE A 101 -3.04 0.22 5.13
N ARG A 102 -2.17 -0.78 5.16
CA ARG A 102 -0.91 -0.81 4.39
C ARG A 102 -1.06 -0.56 2.89
N LYS A 103 -2.23 -0.92 2.31
CA LYS A 103 -2.51 -0.71 0.88
C LYS A 103 -2.70 0.76 0.50
N PHE A 104 -2.86 1.65 1.49
CA PHE A 104 -2.96 3.10 1.33
C PHE A 104 -1.62 3.81 1.55
N ILE A 105 -0.58 3.11 2.02
CA ILE A 105 0.68 3.73 2.43
C ILE A 105 1.81 3.28 1.49
N PRO A 106 2.32 4.18 0.64
CA PRO A 106 3.50 3.90 -0.15
C PRO A 106 4.72 3.73 0.77
N ARG A 107 5.65 2.85 0.39
CA ARG A 107 6.94 2.61 1.06
C ARG A 107 6.83 2.37 2.58
N LEU A 108 5.75 1.74 3.03
CA LEU A 108 5.48 1.49 4.46
C LEU A 108 6.67 0.86 5.19
N SER A 109 7.37 -0.10 4.58
CA SER A 109 8.50 -0.80 5.22
C SER A 109 9.66 0.12 5.58
N GLU A 110 9.89 1.17 4.79
CA GLU A 110 10.93 2.16 5.03
C GLU A 110 10.51 3.16 6.10
N ARG A 111 9.30 3.72 5.95
CA ARG A 111 8.71 4.67 6.89
C ARG A 111 8.60 4.10 8.29
N ALA A 112 8.15 2.85 8.41
CA ALA A 112 7.95 2.18 9.69
C ALA A 112 9.23 1.54 10.26
N LYS A 113 10.35 1.52 9.49
CA LYS A 113 11.57 0.83 9.90
C LYS A 113 12.08 1.25 11.28
N PRO A 114 12.22 2.54 11.61
CA PRO A 114 12.70 2.94 12.93
C PRO A 114 11.85 2.33 14.06
N ILE A 115 10.52 2.37 13.90
CA ILE A 115 9.59 1.83 14.91
C ILE A 115 9.64 0.29 14.96
N TYR A 116 9.76 -0.39 13.82
CA TYR A 116 9.92 -1.84 13.80
C TYR A 116 11.23 -2.30 14.46
N ASP A 117 12.31 -1.55 14.31
CA ASP A 117 13.60 -1.88 14.90
C ASP A 117 13.55 -1.86 16.44
N LEU A 118 12.65 -1.07 17.06
CA LEU A 118 12.38 -1.10 18.51
C LEU A 118 11.66 -2.39 18.98
N LEU A 119 11.01 -3.13 18.08
CA LEU A 119 10.38 -4.40 18.42
C LEU A 119 11.38 -5.56 18.44
N ASP A 120 12.60 -5.37 17.95
CA ASP A 120 13.66 -6.38 18.07
C ASP A 120 13.88 -6.74 19.56
N SER A 121 14.23 -8.00 19.82
CA SER A 121 14.46 -8.51 21.17
C SER A 121 15.58 -7.80 21.92
N LYS A 122 16.53 -7.21 21.19
CA LYS A 122 17.70 -6.51 21.76
C LYS A 122 17.43 -5.02 22.01
N ALA A 123 16.36 -4.45 21.46
CA ALA A 123 16.02 -3.05 21.62
C ALA A 123 15.11 -2.84 22.83
N SER A 124 15.26 -1.69 23.50
CA SER A 124 14.40 -1.26 24.60
C SER A 124 13.45 -0.15 24.14
N PHE A 125 12.25 -0.09 24.72
CA PHE A 125 11.38 1.06 24.49
C PHE A 125 11.96 2.36 25.10
N ALA A 126 12.87 2.24 26.05
CA ALA A 126 13.62 3.40 26.55
C ALA A 126 14.51 4.06 25.50
N ASP A 127 14.83 3.36 24.40
CA ASP A 127 15.59 3.89 23.26
C ASP A 127 14.75 4.77 22.32
N TRP A 128 13.44 4.93 22.61
CA TRP A 128 12.57 5.83 21.88
C TRP A 128 13.12 7.25 21.90
N ASN A 129 13.28 7.84 20.73
CA ASN A 129 13.86 9.16 20.54
C ASN A 129 13.16 9.92 19.40
N TYR A 130 13.65 11.12 19.07
CA TYR A 130 13.11 11.97 18.03
C TYR A 130 12.91 11.27 16.66
N THR A 131 13.82 10.38 16.25
CA THR A 131 13.67 9.64 14.98
C THR A 131 12.41 8.77 14.97
N HIS A 132 12.04 8.20 16.12
CA HIS A 132 10.83 7.41 16.28
C HIS A 132 9.57 8.27 16.30
N ASP A 133 9.64 9.46 16.93
CA ASP A 133 8.55 10.46 16.88
C ASP A 133 8.27 10.85 15.44
N MET A 134 9.31 11.15 14.67
CA MET A 134 9.17 11.53 13.27
C MET A 134 8.60 10.38 12.42
N ALA A 135 9.07 9.16 12.60
CA ALA A 135 8.52 8.00 11.89
C ALA A 135 7.05 7.73 12.25
N PHE A 136 6.66 7.96 13.51
CA PHE A 136 5.27 7.85 13.97
C PHE A 136 4.39 8.90 13.27
N LEU A 137 4.81 10.17 13.30
CA LEU A 137 4.07 11.28 12.69
C LEU A 137 3.99 11.13 11.17
N ASP A 138 5.06 10.66 10.52
CA ASP A 138 5.06 10.38 9.09
C ASP A 138 4.02 9.31 8.70
N LEU A 139 3.93 8.23 9.47
CA LEU A 139 2.93 7.19 9.25
C LEU A 139 1.51 7.69 9.52
N GLN A 140 1.33 8.53 10.54
CA GLN A 140 0.05 9.15 10.86
C GLN A 140 -0.39 10.07 9.71
N ASP A 141 0.49 10.94 9.23
CA ASP A 141 0.21 11.84 8.11
C ASP A 141 -0.06 11.07 6.81
N ALA A 142 0.66 9.99 6.53
CA ALA A 142 0.42 9.15 5.36
C ALA A 142 -0.98 8.52 5.36
N LEU A 143 -1.51 8.16 6.53
CA LEU A 143 -2.87 7.65 6.67
C LEU A 143 -3.91 8.76 6.53
N LEU A 144 -3.66 9.93 7.12
CA LEU A 144 -4.59 11.07 7.08
C LEU A 144 -4.70 11.68 5.68
N SER A 145 -3.59 11.71 4.95
CA SER A 145 -3.51 12.23 3.58
C SER A 145 -3.77 11.16 2.51
N SER A 146 -4.12 9.93 2.90
CA SER A 146 -4.33 8.85 1.95
C SER A 146 -5.46 9.16 0.97
N ASP A 147 -5.16 8.95 -0.30
CA ASP A 147 -6.12 9.11 -1.40
C ASP A 147 -7.17 7.99 -1.40
N VAL A 148 -8.26 8.23 -2.13
CA VAL A 148 -9.22 7.18 -2.49
C VAL A 148 -8.53 6.22 -3.46
N LEU A 149 -8.47 4.94 -3.11
CA LEU A 149 -7.94 3.91 -3.98
C LEU A 149 -9.04 3.40 -4.92
N GLN A 150 -8.75 3.40 -6.21
CA GLN A 150 -9.67 2.86 -7.20
C GLN A 150 -9.88 1.36 -7.00
N ILE A 151 -11.13 0.89 -7.15
CA ILE A 151 -11.42 -0.54 -7.10
C ILE A 151 -10.91 -1.20 -8.39
N PRO A 152 -10.04 -2.22 -8.30
CA PRO A 152 -9.50 -2.88 -9.48
C PRO A 152 -10.59 -3.51 -10.35
N ASN A 153 -10.55 -3.25 -11.66
CA ASN A 153 -11.41 -3.88 -12.64
C ASN A 153 -10.61 -4.93 -13.44
N SER A 154 -10.88 -6.21 -13.23
CA SER A 154 -10.15 -7.31 -13.89
C SER A 154 -10.36 -7.39 -15.41
N ARG A 155 -11.24 -6.57 -16.00
CA ARG A 155 -11.46 -6.51 -17.45
C ARG A 155 -10.56 -5.49 -18.16
N LEU A 156 -9.86 -4.65 -17.39
CA LEU A 156 -9.02 -3.58 -17.91
C LEU A 156 -7.54 -3.85 -17.61
N PRO A 157 -6.61 -3.38 -18.45
CA PRO A 157 -5.19 -3.54 -18.20
C PRO A 157 -4.72 -2.80 -16.95
N PHE A 158 -3.65 -3.30 -16.35
CA PHE A 158 -3.02 -2.69 -15.18
C PHE A 158 -1.66 -2.08 -15.54
N VAL A 159 -1.26 -1.07 -14.79
CA VAL A 159 0.08 -0.50 -14.81
C VAL A 159 0.73 -0.68 -13.45
N ILE A 160 1.94 -1.22 -13.41
CA ILE A 160 2.71 -1.43 -12.18
C ILE A 160 3.97 -0.58 -12.22
N TYR A 161 4.23 0.15 -11.15
CA TYR A 161 5.49 0.85 -10.90
C TYR A 161 6.21 0.18 -9.73
N PRO A 162 7.08 -0.79 -9.99
CA PRO A 162 7.91 -1.36 -8.94
C PRO A 162 9.00 -0.38 -8.53
N ASP A 163 9.41 -0.43 -7.26
CA ASP A 163 10.45 0.38 -6.67
C ASP A 163 11.30 -0.47 -5.71
N ALA A 164 12.59 -0.26 -5.71
CA ALA A 164 13.52 -0.93 -4.83
C ALA A 164 14.46 0.07 -4.14
N SER A 165 14.70 -0.15 -2.86
CA SER A 165 15.66 0.60 -2.06
C SER A 165 16.63 -0.33 -1.34
N GLY A 166 17.62 0.23 -0.67
CA GLY A 166 18.54 -0.56 0.18
C GLY A 166 17.86 -1.24 1.38
N VAL A 167 16.62 -0.88 1.69
CA VAL A 167 15.87 -1.34 2.88
C VAL A 167 14.72 -2.25 2.52
N GLY A 168 14.05 -1.97 1.42
CA GLY A 168 12.82 -2.64 1.04
C GLY A 168 12.54 -2.58 -0.44
N VAL A 169 11.52 -3.32 -0.84
CA VAL A 169 10.92 -3.24 -2.16
C VAL A 169 9.47 -2.80 -2.02
N GLY A 170 9.02 -2.03 -2.97
CA GLY A 170 7.67 -1.50 -3.02
C GLY A 170 7.12 -1.47 -4.42
N GLY A 171 5.94 -0.91 -4.55
CA GLY A 171 5.34 -0.61 -5.83
C GLY A 171 3.93 -0.08 -5.69
N VAL A 172 3.42 0.45 -6.76
CA VAL A 172 2.02 0.87 -6.90
C VAL A 172 1.37 0.14 -8.07
N LEU A 173 0.18 -0.37 -7.82
CA LEU A 173 -0.74 -0.90 -8.82
C LEU A 173 -1.66 0.23 -9.25
N MET A 174 -1.69 0.53 -10.52
CA MET A 174 -2.52 1.59 -11.07
C MET A 174 -3.38 1.06 -12.22
N GLN A 175 -4.48 1.75 -12.48
CA GLN A 175 -5.38 1.41 -13.57
C GLN A 175 -6.03 2.68 -14.14
N ASP A 176 -6.21 2.71 -15.45
CA ASP A 176 -7.03 3.72 -16.12
C ASP A 176 -8.41 3.11 -16.41
N GLN A 177 -9.45 3.73 -15.86
CA GLN A 177 -10.85 3.32 -16.06
C GLN A 177 -11.63 4.37 -16.86
N GLY A 178 -10.94 5.15 -17.71
CA GLY A 178 -11.54 6.08 -18.66
C GLY A 178 -11.38 7.57 -18.34
N GLU A 179 -10.71 7.92 -17.21
CA GLU A 179 -10.41 9.31 -16.86
C GLU A 179 -8.90 9.58 -16.86
N ARG A 180 -8.19 8.87 -16.02
CA ARG A 180 -6.75 8.94 -15.82
C ARG A 180 -6.25 7.72 -15.06
N LEU A 181 -4.96 7.52 -15.09
CA LEU A 181 -4.32 6.49 -14.30
C LEU A 181 -4.44 6.82 -12.81
N LYS A 182 -5.13 5.96 -12.04
CA LYS A 182 -5.35 6.13 -10.60
C LYS A 182 -4.78 4.92 -9.82
N PRO A 183 -4.32 5.11 -8.57
CA PRO A 183 -3.82 4.02 -7.75
C PRO A 183 -4.95 3.09 -7.27
N CYS A 184 -4.70 1.79 -7.36
CA CYS A 184 -5.57 0.75 -6.81
C CYS A 184 -5.03 0.18 -5.51
N ALA A 185 -3.71 0.03 -5.40
CA ALA A 185 -3.07 -0.48 -4.19
C ALA A 185 -1.57 -0.16 -4.16
N TYR A 186 -1.04 -0.04 -2.96
CA TYR A 186 0.40 0.02 -2.69
C TYR A 186 0.89 -1.29 -2.07
N ILE A 187 2.14 -1.61 -2.32
CA ILE A 187 2.86 -2.68 -1.62
C ILE A 187 4.18 -2.15 -1.08
N SER A 188 4.57 -2.65 0.07
CA SER A 188 5.90 -2.47 0.62
C SER A 188 6.31 -3.72 1.40
N SER A 189 7.55 -4.17 1.20
CA SER A 189 8.09 -5.36 1.84
C SER A 189 9.56 -5.16 2.17
N LYS A 190 9.96 -5.48 3.41
CA LYS A 190 11.35 -5.43 3.84
C LYS A 190 12.19 -6.43 3.04
N LEU A 191 13.38 -6.04 2.63
CA LEU A 191 14.35 -6.96 2.03
C LEU A 191 14.90 -7.94 3.08
N SER A 192 15.09 -9.19 2.68
CA SER A 192 15.83 -10.14 3.48
C SER A 192 17.32 -9.76 3.52
N LYS A 193 18.04 -10.20 4.56
CA LYS A 193 19.48 -9.97 4.69
C LYS A 193 20.29 -10.48 3.50
N ASP A 194 19.82 -11.53 2.83
CA ASP A 194 20.44 -12.04 1.62
C ASP A 194 20.23 -11.06 0.43
N MET A 195 19.01 -10.55 0.28
CA MET A 195 18.67 -9.61 -0.79
C MET A 195 19.35 -8.25 -0.64
N THR A 196 19.57 -7.75 0.59
CA THR A 196 20.27 -6.47 0.83
C THR A 196 21.75 -6.51 0.42
N ARG A 197 22.36 -7.70 0.30
CA ARG A 197 23.75 -7.89 -0.14
C ARG A 197 23.89 -8.06 -1.66
N ARG A 198 22.76 -8.12 -2.38
CA ARG A 198 22.75 -8.32 -3.82
C ARG A 198 22.81 -6.99 -4.57
N GLY A 199 23.21 -7.06 -5.83
CA GLY A 199 23.27 -5.87 -6.68
C GLY A 199 21.89 -5.26 -6.96
N ALA A 200 21.88 -3.97 -7.31
CA ALA A 200 20.65 -3.23 -7.61
C ALA A 200 19.75 -3.95 -8.63
N TYR A 201 20.36 -4.58 -9.64
CA TYR A 201 19.64 -5.37 -10.63
C TYR A 201 18.76 -6.49 -10.06
N GLU A 202 19.29 -7.33 -9.15
CA GLU A 202 18.51 -8.42 -8.55
C GLU A 202 17.42 -7.87 -7.60
N THR A 203 17.68 -6.74 -6.98
CA THR A 203 16.73 -6.07 -6.06
C THR A 203 15.57 -5.48 -6.83
N GLU A 204 15.83 -4.84 -7.97
CA GLU A 204 14.80 -4.29 -8.87
C GLU A 204 13.93 -5.41 -9.47
N LEU A 205 14.58 -6.48 -9.95
CA LEU A 205 13.83 -7.64 -10.41
C LEU A 205 12.96 -8.26 -9.32
N TRP A 206 13.48 -8.32 -8.09
CA TRP A 206 12.72 -8.80 -6.95
C TRP A 206 11.52 -7.90 -6.64
N ALA A 207 11.66 -6.58 -6.76
CA ALA A 207 10.54 -5.65 -6.61
C ALA A 207 9.41 -5.96 -7.61
N MET A 208 9.77 -6.16 -8.88
CA MET A 208 8.82 -6.53 -9.93
C MET A 208 8.11 -7.85 -9.60
N ILE A 209 8.86 -8.90 -9.27
CA ILE A 209 8.31 -10.20 -8.90
C ILE A 209 7.40 -10.09 -7.68
N LYS A 210 7.81 -9.30 -6.68
CA LYS A 210 7.03 -9.11 -5.45
C LYS A 210 5.70 -8.43 -5.73
N CYS A 211 5.67 -7.43 -6.59
CA CYS A 211 4.44 -6.80 -7.06
C CYS A 211 3.51 -7.81 -7.73
N LEU A 212 4.01 -8.58 -8.69
CA LEU A 212 3.23 -9.60 -9.38
C LEU A 212 2.72 -10.70 -8.45
N GLN A 213 3.53 -11.14 -7.46
CA GLN A 213 3.10 -12.13 -6.47
C GLN A 213 1.93 -11.66 -5.62
N VAL A 214 2.01 -10.43 -5.11
CA VAL A 214 0.98 -9.90 -4.21
C VAL A 214 -0.31 -9.57 -4.94
N TRP A 215 -0.21 -9.07 -6.16
CA TRP A 215 -1.37 -8.69 -6.96
C TRP A 215 -1.81 -9.76 -7.96
N LYS A 216 -1.24 -10.97 -7.90
CA LYS A 216 -1.57 -12.09 -8.80
C LYS A 216 -3.08 -12.26 -9.00
N HIS A 217 -3.85 -12.12 -7.92
CA HIS A 217 -5.31 -12.28 -7.94
C HIS A 217 -6.05 -11.18 -8.72
N TYR A 218 -5.45 -10.00 -8.92
CA TYR A 218 -5.98 -8.96 -9.80
C TYR A 218 -5.50 -9.12 -11.24
N LEU A 219 -4.28 -9.62 -11.43
CA LEU A 219 -3.56 -9.60 -12.69
C LEU A 219 -3.83 -10.83 -13.56
N HIS A 220 -4.41 -11.87 -12.99
CA HIS A 220 -4.66 -13.11 -13.71
C HIS A 220 -5.70 -12.90 -14.84
N GLY A 221 -5.27 -13.17 -16.08
CA GLY A 221 -6.12 -13.03 -17.27
C GLY A 221 -6.22 -11.60 -17.82
N THR A 222 -5.41 -10.65 -17.30
CA THR A 222 -5.33 -9.28 -17.81
C THR A 222 -3.92 -8.98 -18.29
N SER A 223 -3.76 -8.03 -19.21
CA SER A 223 -2.45 -7.52 -19.61
C SER A 223 -1.92 -6.52 -18.58
N VAL A 224 -0.61 -6.50 -18.39
CA VAL A 224 0.08 -5.68 -17.39
C VAL A 224 1.21 -4.92 -18.04
N GLU A 225 1.25 -3.61 -17.88
CA GLU A 225 2.40 -2.78 -18.21
C GLU A 225 3.24 -2.54 -16.97
N ILE A 226 4.52 -2.91 -16.98
CA ILE A 226 5.45 -2.65 -15.88
C ILE A 226 6.35 -1.50 -16.29
N ARG A 227 6.23 -0.37 -15.58
CA ARG A 227 7.05 0.83 -15.79
C ARG A 227 8.14 0.93 -14.75
N THR A 228 9.39 0.90 -15.17
CA THR A 228 10.55 0.90 -14.26
C THR A 228 11.68 1.77 -14.78
N ALA A 229 12.41 2.42 -13.87
CA ALA A 229 13.60 3.20 -14.19
C ALA A 229 14.81 2.32 -14.53
N HIS A 230 14.76 1.05 -14.22
CA HIS A 230 15.80 0.08 -14.54
C HIS A 230 15.27 -0.92 -15.56
N ALA A 231 16.13 -1.40 -16.43
CA ALA A 231 15.77 -2.39 -17.44
C ALA A 231 16.22 -3.82 -17.01
N PRO A 232 15.65 -4.39 -15.93
CA PRO A 232 16.14 -5.62 -15.35
C PRO A 232 16.07 -6.82 -16.29
N LEU A 233 15.17 -6.79 -17.27
CA LEU A 233 15.00 -7.91 -18.21
C LEU A 233 15.96 -7.87 -19.40
N LYS A 234 16.54 -6.72 -19.77
CA LYS A 234 17.50 -6.63 -20.88
C LYS A 234 18.76 -7.45 -20.62
N TYR A 235 19.13 -7.65 -19.36
CA TYR A 235 20.35 -8.38 -18.98
C TYR A 235 20.18 -9.91 -18.98
N PHE A 236 18.94 -10.45 -18.97
CA PHE A 236 18.76 -11.90 -19.03
C PHE A 236 19.30 -12.54 -20.30
N HIS A 237 19.25 -11.80 -21.40
CA HIS A 237 19.77 -12.29 -22.68
C HIS A 237 21.31 -12.26 -22.76
N THR A 238 21.98 -11.57 -21.83
CA THR A 238 23.45 -11.37 -21.86
C THR A 238 24.21 -12.15 -20.78
N GLN A 239 23.52 -12.72 -19.78
CA GLN A 239 24.15 -13.50 -18.72
C GLN A 239 24.38 -14.96 -19.17
N GLY A 240 25.64 -15.35 -19.29
CA GLY A 240 26.04 -16.71 -19.69
C GLY A 240 25.75 -17.81 -18.67
N LYS A 241 25.37 -17.51 -17.42
CA LYS A 241 24.94 -18.48 -16.39
C LYS A 241 23.81 -17.92 -15.57
N LEU A 242 22.64 -18.51 -15.70
CA LEU A 242 21.49 -18.22 -14.86
C LEU A 242 21.57 -19.05 -13.57
N THR A 243 21.34 -18.41 -12.41
CA THR A 243 21.20 -19.14 -11.14
C THR A 243 19.83 -19.81 -11.07
N ASP A 244 19.71 -20.91 -10.32
CA ASP A 244 18.41 -21.62 -10.12
C ASP A 244 17.31 -20.70 -9.58
N LYS A 245 17.68 -19.67 -8.83
CA LYS A 245 16.75 -18.65 -8.33
C LYS A 245 16.19 -17.81 -9.47
N ILE A 246 17.04 -17.36 -10.38
CA ILE A 246 16.63 -16.56 -11.54
C ILE A 246 15.77 -17.40 -12.48
N VAL A 247 16.09 -18.67 -12.69
CA VAL A 247 15.28 -19.59 -13.50
C VAL A 247 13.86 -19.72 -12.92
N ARG A 248 13.72 -19.88 -11.60
CA ARG A 248 12.41 -19.91 -10.93
C ARG A 248 11.64 -18.61 -11.08
N TRP A 249 12.33 -17.47 -11.04
CA TRP A 249 11.73 -16.17 -11.26
C TRP A 249 11.21 -15.99 -12.69
N LEU A 250 12.00 -16.43 -13.68
CA LEU A 250 11.58 -16.41 -15.08
C LEU A 250 10.37 -17.31 -15.32
N HIS A 251 10.35 -18.49 -14.71
CA HIS A 251 9.18 -19.37 -14.80
C HIS A 251 7.93 -18.71 -14.19
N PHE A 252 8.06 -18.06 -13.03
CA PHE A 252 6.95 -17.31 -12.43
C PHE A 252 6.49 -16.15 -13.33
N LEU A 253 7.42 -15.41 -13.94
CA LEU A 253 7.09 -14.30 -14.85
C LEU A 253 6.32 -14.79 -16.09
N SER A 254 6.58 -16.01 -16.58
CA SER A 254 5.88 -16.57 -17.76
C SER A 254 4.40 -16.85 -17.51
N GLU A 255 3.92 -16.78 -16.26
CA GLU A 255 2.50 -16.92 -15.93
C GLU A 255 1.67 -15.66 -16.25
N PHE A 256 2.32 -14.54 -16.57
CA PHE A 256 1.68 -13.25 -16.78
C PHE A 256 1.87 -12.75 -18.21
N ASP A 257 0.81 -12.13 -18.75
CA ASP A 257 0.91 -11.33 -19.98
C ASP A 257 1.35 -9.90 -19.61
N PHE A 258 2.64 -9.60 -19.76
CA PHE A 258 3.18 -8.30 -19.38
C PHE A 258 4.15 -7.73 -20.39
N THR A 259 4.22 -6.39 -20.42
CA THR A 259 5.23 -5.61 -21.13
C THR A 259 6.05 -4.80 -20.14
N VAL A 260 7.30 -4.51 -20.47
CA VAL A 260 8.18 -3.68 -19.64
C VAL A 260 8.56 -2.43 -20.40
N THR A 261 8.16 -1.28 -19.86
CA THR A 261 8.48 0.04 -20.38
C THR A 261 9.52 0.70 -19.48
N HIS A 262 10.64 1.09 -20.08
CA HIS A 262 11.65 1.88 -19.36
C HIS A 262 11.20 3.33 -19.29
N ILE A 263 11.15 3.88 -18.08
CA ILE A 263 10.89 5.29 -17.81
C ILE A 263 12.14 5.93 -17.17
N PRO A 264 12.48 7.19 -17.52
CA PRO A 264 13.54 7.91 -16.81
C PRO A 264 13.24 7.97 -15.30
N GLY A 265 14.27 7.87 -14.44
CA GLY A 265 14.09 7.88 -12.99
C GLY A 265 13.34 9.13 -12.48
N GLU A 266 13.55 10.28 -13.12
CA GLU A 266 12.81 11.52 -12.85
C GLU A 266 11.32 11.43 -13.22
N SER A 267 10.95 10.57 -14.14
CA SER A 267 9.56 10.31 -14.55
C SER A 267 8.86 9.25 -13.71
N ASN A 268 9.59 8.56 -12.83
CA ASN A 268 9.00 7.64 -11.85
C ASN A 268 8.33 8.40 -10.69
N MET A 269 7.86 9.62 -11.01
CA MET A 269 7.16 10.53 -10.08
C MET A 269 5.92 9.90 -9.45
N ALA A 270 5.28 8.91 -10.10
CA ALA A 270 4.16 8.21 -9.48
C ALA A 270 4.59 7.44 -8.20
N ALA A 271 5.81 6.90 -8.17
CA ALA A 271 6.36 6.29 -6.96
C ALA A 271 6.95 7.35 -5.99
N ASP A 272 7.47 8.46 -6.52
CA ASP A 272 8.15 9.52 -5.76
C ASP A 272 7.20 10.61 -5.23
N CYS A 273 6.18 11.05 -5.99
CA CYS A 273 5.22 12.06 -5.54
C CYS A 273 4.42 11.65 -4.31
N PHE A 274 4.17 10.35 -4.14
CA PHE A 274 3.45 9.83 -2.97
C PHE A 274 4.39 9.41 -1.82
N SER A 275 5.71 9.51 -2.00
CA SER A 275 6.70 9.06 -1.02
C SER A 275 7.34 10.19 -0.20
N ARG A 276 7.18 11.45 -0.59
CA ARG A 276 7.85 12.59 0.06
C ARG A 276 6.84 13.44 0.82
N ASN A 277 6.86 13.35 2.15
CA ASN A 277 6.15 14.27 3.01
C ASN A 277 6.92 15.60 3.05
N PRO A 278 6.32 16.75 2.65
CA PRO A 278 6.99 18.06 2.63
C PRO A 278 7.55 18.49 3.98
N ARG A 279 6.98 18.06 5.09
CA ARG A 279 7.41 18.42 6.45
C ARG A 279 8.85 18.04 6.80
N PHE A 280 9.44 17.06 6.09
CA PHE A 280 10.80 16.60 6.36
C PHE A 280 11.87 17.35 5.56
N TYR A 281 11.45 18.23 4.64
CA TYR A 281 12.32 18.86 3.65
C TYR A 281 12.26 20.39 3.67
N GLU A 282 11.49 20.99 4.60
CA GLU A 282 11.37 22.45 4.70
C GLU A 282 12.68 23.15 5.07
N GLU A 283 13.69 22.42 5.55
CA GLU A 283 15.00 22.96 5.91
C GLU A 283 16.12 22.65 4.88
N ASP A 284 15.84 21.87 3.82
CA ASP A 284 16.83 21.54 2.79
C ASP A 284 16.62 22.39 1.52
N PRO A 285 17.52 23.37 1.22
CA PRO A 285 17.41 24.25 0.06
C PRO A 285 17.30 23.49 -1.29
N PHE A 286 17.91 22.30 -1.40
CA PHE A 286 17.87 21.46 -2.60
C PHE A 286 16.47 20.89 -2.83
N CYS A 287 15.73 20.62 -1.75
CA CYS A 287 14.36 20.09 -1.83
C CYS A 287 13.33 21.18 -2.17
N ILE A 288 13.53 22.43 -1.75
CA ILE A 288 12.64 23.55 -2.07
C ILE A 288 12.64 23.81 -3.59
N GLU A 289 13.80 23.84 -4.22
CA GLU A 289 13.93 24.03 -5.67
C GLU A 289 13.29 22.87 -6.47
N HIS A 290 13.35 21.64 -5.94
CA HIS A 290 12.72 20.46 -6.56
C HIS A 290 11.18 20.48 -6.43
N LEU A 291 10.67 20.93 -5.28
CA LEU A 291 9.23 21.09 -5.03
C LEU A 291 8.60 22.17 -5.93
N GLU A 292 9.32 23.27 -6.20
CA GLU A 292 8.86 24.30 -7.12
C GLU A 292 8.81 23.80 -8.58
N LYS A 293 9.80 23.02 -9.01
CA LYS A 293 9.79 22.36 -10.33
C LYS A 293 8.66 21.36 -10.48
N ILE A 294 8.34 20.60 -9.42
CA ILE A 294 7.22 19.66 -9.41
C ILE A 294 5.88 20.40 -9.48
N LYS A 295 5.71 21.47 -8.71
CA LYS A 295 4.50 22.32 -8.77
C LYS A 295 4.31 22.94 -10.16
N ALA A 296 5.36 23.44 -10.78
CA ALA A 296 5.33 24.00 -12.13
C ALA A 296 4.95 22.94 -13.18
N SER A 297 5.45 21.71 -13.06
CA SER A 297 5.11 20.60 -13.97
C SER A 297 3.66 20.14 -13.82
N CYS A 298 3.12 20.12 -12.61
CA CYS A 298 1.71 19.76 -12.36
C CYS A 298 0.75 20.81 -12.93
N VAL A 299 1.12 22.08 -12.91
CA VAL A 299 0.30 23.18 -13.48
C VAL A 299 0.30 23.14 -15.03
N SER A 300 1.42 22.75 -15.65
CA SER A 300 1.53 22.65 -17.12
C SER A 300 0.80 21.44 -17.73
N MET A 301 0.38 20.46 -16.91
CA MET A 301 -0.42 19.31 -17.35
C MET A 301 -1.93 19.53 -17.21
N SER A 302 -2.34 20.69 -16.66
CA SER A 302 -3.76 21.06 -16.45
C SER A 302 -4.26 22.12 -17.44
N SER A 303 -3.45 22.47 -18.44
CA SER A 303 -3.79 23.44 -19.50
C SER A 303 -3.91 22.78 -20.89
#